data_c36d6246aa62dca1208cddde8bbad5bc
#
_entry.id   c36d6246aa62dca1208cddde8bbad5bc
#
_cell.length_a   1.000
_cell.length_b   1.000
_cell.length_c   1.000
_cell.angle_alpha   90.00
_cell.angle_beta   90.00
_cell.angle_gamma   90.00
#
_symmetry.space_group_name_H-M   'P 1'
#
loop_
_entity.id
_entity.type
_entity.pdbx_description
1 polymer ?
#
loop_
_entity_poly.entity_id
_entity_poly.type
_entity_poly.pdbx_seq_one_letter_code
_entity_poly.pdbx_strand_id
1 'polypeptide(L)'
;MRGLLSLSAPYGRELGGYLSTRTIVELSCPAPLRAEDTILLGHGSGGKLSAELIRDVFLPALKNPVLSRLDDQAIVNVNGQRLAITTDSFVVKPLFFPGGDIGSLAVHGTVNDLAMGGATPLFLSVAFIIEEGFSMESLRRIVDSLGRAAQACGVQIITGDTKVVDRGSGDGVFINTTGLGLVTEGVYLSAGEARPGDAVILSGSIGEHGIAILAER
;
A
#
# COMPACT_ATOMS: atom_id res chain seq x y z
N MET A 1 29.86 -10.66 -33.10
CA MET A 1 30.05 -9.91 -34.37
C MET A 1 29.68 -8.48 -34.14
N ARG A 2 30.65 -7.60 -34.16
CA ARG A 2 30.52 -6.16 -33.93
C ARG A 2 30.19 -5.49 -35.27
N GLY A 3 29.18 -4.67 -35.33
CA GLY A 3 28.85 -3.81 -36.47
C GLY A 3 29.00 -2.34 -36.07
N LEU A 4 30.12 -1.73 -36.43
CA LEU A 4 30.35 -0.29 -36.40
C LEU A 4 29.77 0.32 -37.68
N LEU A 5 28.85 1.27 -37.56
CA LEU A 5 28.46 2.18 -38.64
C LEU A 5 29.28 3.46 -38.51
N SER A 6 30.19 3.69 -39.44
CA SER A 6 30.88 4.96 -39.63
C SER A 6 30.08 5.83 -40.62
N LEU A 7 29.76 7.05 -40.21
CA LEU A 7 29.33 8.11 -41.11
C LEU A 7 30.47 9.12 -41.24
N SER A 8 31.06 9.15 -42.43
CA SER A 8 32.00 10.18 -42.86
C SER A 8 31.25 11.35 -43.49
N ALA A 9 31.54 12.58 -43.08
CA ALA A 9 31.20 13.78 -43.82
C ALA A 9 32.47 14.63 -44.02
N PRO A 10 32.67 15.18 -45.23
CA PRO A 10 33.83 15.99 -45.54
C PRO A 10 33.52 17.48 -45.33
N TYR A 11 34.42 18.24 -44.73
CA TYR A 11 34.90 19.55 -45.13
C TYR A 11 35.87 20.06 -44.08
N GLY A 12 37.13 20.20 -44.49
CA GLY A 12 38.19 20.79 -43.71
C GLY A 12 38.09 22.31 -43.59
N ARG A 13 38.49 22.81 -42.43
CA ARG A 13 39.25 24.05 -42.20
C ARG A 13 39.92 23.94 -40.84
N GLU A 14 41.23 23.98 -40.89
CA GLU A 14 42.05 24.16 -39.67
C GLU A 14 41.80 25.55 -39.11
N LEU A 15 41.53 25.62 -37.84
CA LEU A 15 41.76 26.77 -36.95
C LEU A 15 42.20 26.28 -35.56
N GLY A 16 43.25 26.90 -35.12
CA GLY A 16 44.11 26.57 -34.02
C GLY A 16 43.46 26.38 -32.65
N GLY A 17 44.14 25.56 -31.92
CA GLY A 17 44.31 25.40 -30.48
C GLY A 17 43.28 25.96 -29.54
N TYR A 18 42.46 25.06 -28.96
CA TYR A 18 42.06 25.10 -27.56
C TYR A 18 41.83 23.65 -27.14
N LEU A 19 42.72 23.12 -26.33
CA LEU A 19 42.50 21.86 -25.62
C LEU A 19 41.39 22.07 -24.57
N SER A 20 40.16 21.85 -24.99
CA SER A 20 39.04 21.69 -24.07
C SER A 20 39.09 20.27 -23.53
N THR A 21 39.57 20.12 -22.30
CA THR A 21 39.34 18.91 -21.49
C THR A 21 37.84 18.69 -21.37
N ARG A 22 37.28 17.82 -22.21
CA ARG A 22 35.93 17.30 -21.98
C ARG A 22 35.99 16.50 -20.71
N THR A 23 35.53 17.08 -19.63
CA THR A 23 35.15 16.33 -18.44
C THR A 23 34.00 15.43 -18.88
N ILE A 24 34.28 14.15 -19.08
CA ILE A 24 33.25 13.12 -19.22
C ILE A 24 32.60 13.06 -17.83
N VAL A 25 31.46 13.70 -17.67
CA VAL A 25 30.58 13.44 -16.54
C VAL A 25 30.05 12.03 -16.80
N GLU A 26 30.66 11.02 -16.17
CA GLU A 26 30.02 9.72 -16.04
C GLU A 26 28.72 9.94 -15.26
N LEU A 27 27.62 10.03 -15.98
CA LEU A 27 26.30 9.84 -15.43
C LEU A 27 26.20 8.36 -15.02
N SER A 28 26.81 8.00 -13.89
CA SER A 28 26.47 6.75 -13.24
C SER A 28 25.07 6.92 -12.68
N CYS A 29 24.08 6.46 -13.44
CA CYS A 29 22.80 6.11 -12.83
C CYS A 29 23.15 5.15 -11.69
N PRO A 30 22.84 5.43 -10.42
CA PRO A 30 23.07 4.45 -9.37
C PRO A 30 22.40 3.16 -9.82
N ALA A 31 23.18 2.09 -9.94
CA ALA A 31 22.63 0.78 -10.24
C ALA A 31 21.45 0.56 -9.29
N PRO A 32 20.28 0.16 -9.80
CA PRO A 32 19.15 -0.08 -8.92
C PRO A 32 19.61 -1.07 -7.86
N LEU A 33 19.40 -0.70 -6.58
CA LEU A 33 19.65 -1.60 -5.46
C LEU A 33 18.98 -2.93 -5.82
N ARG A 34 19.73 -4.02 -5.83
CA ARG A 34 19.16 -5.33 -6.16
C ARG A 34 18.15 -5.66 -5.07
N ALA A 35 16.90 -5.83 -5.47
CA ALA A 35 15.81 -6.19 -4.58
C ALA A 35 15.99 -7.56 -3.90
N GLU A 36 17.05 -8.29 -4.27
CA GLU A 36 17.32 -9.65 -3.80
C GLU A 36 17.84 -9.72 -2.35
N ASP A 37 18.50 -8.64 -1.85
CA ASP A 37 19.20 -8.70 -0.55
C ASP A 37 18.56 -7.85 0.54
N THR A 38 17.69 -6.89 0.21
CA THR A 38 17.11 -5.96 1.18
C THR A 38 15.69 -5.55 0.82
N ILE A 39 14.88 -5.22 1.84
CA ILE A 39 13.54 -4.67 1.63
C ILE A 39 13.64 -3.23 1.12
N LEU A 40 12.96 -2.92 0.03
CA LEU A 40 12.82 -1.60 -0.56
C LEU A 40 11.39 -1.09 -0.36
N LEU A 41 11.17 0.23 -0.42
CA LEU A 41 9.82 0.83 -0.34
C LEU A 41 8.84 0.23 -1.36
N GLY A 42 9.33 -0.13 -2.54
CA GLY A 42 8.52 -0.77 -3.59
C GLY A 42 7.93 -2.12 -3.20
N HIS A 43 8.48 -2.83 -2.21
CA HIS A 43 7.91 -4.08 -1.70
C HIS A 43 6.60 -3.86 -0.91
N GLY A 44 6.33 -2.63 -0.46
CA GLY A 44 5.09 -2.25 0.22
C GLY A 44 4.11 -1.46 -0.65
N SER A 45 4.37 -1.29 -1.96
CA SER A 45 3.58 -0.41 -2.82
C SER A 45 2.41 -1.09 -3.56
N GLY A 46 2.15 -2.37 -3.32
CA GLY A 46 1.09 -3.14 -4.01
C GLY A 46 1.44 -3.54 -5.46
N GLY A 47 2.66 -3.23 -5.94
CA GLY A 47 3.10 -3.52 -7.30
C GLY A 47 3.83 -4.87 -7.44
N LYS A 48 4.64 -4.99 -8.51
CA LYS A 48 5.37 -6.21 -8.85
C LYS A 48 6.25 -6.71 -7.70
N LEU A 49 7.02 -5.82 -7.06
CA LEU A 49 7.90 -6.20 -5.94
C LEU A 49 7.11 -6.73 -4.74
N SER A 50 5.93 -6.16 -4.44
CA SER A 50 5.04 -6.68 -3.39
C SER A 50 4.55 -8.07 -3.71
N ALA A 51 4.12 -8.31 -4.96
CA ALA A 51 3.67 -9.62 -5.43
C ALA A 51 4.79 -10.67 -5.37
N GLU A 52 6.01 -10.30 -5.74
CA GLU A 52 7.21 -11.17 -5.65
C GLU A 52 7.53 -11.49 -4.20
N LEU A 53 7.51 -10.52 -3.29
CA LEU A 53 7.73 -10.73 -1.85
C LEU A 53 6.70 -11.71 -1.26
N ILE A 54 5.42 -11.53 -1.60
CA ILE A 54 4.35 -12.42 -1.14
C ILE A 54 4.57 -13.84 -1.68
N ARG A 55 4.82 -13.99 -2.97
CA ARG A 55 4.96 -15.28 -3.63
C ARG A 55 6.20 -16.04 -3.17
N ASP A 56 7.33 -15.34 -3.00
CA ASP A 56 8.63 -15.99 -2.85
C ASP A 56 9.05 -16.12 -1.37
N VAL A 57 8.50 -15.29 -0.48
CA VAL A 57 8.85 -15.30 0.94
C VAL A 57 7.68 -15.74 1.82
N PHE A 58 6.50 -15.09 1.71
CA PHE A 58 5.41 -15.35 2.66
C PHE A 58 4.64 -16.62 2.33
N LEU A 59 4.24 -16.82 1.09
CA LEU A 59 3.46 -18.00 0.71
C LEU A 59 4.18 -19.33 0.98
N PRO A 60 5.47 -19.50 0.71
CA PRO A 60 6.14 -20.78 1.01
C PRO A 60 6.06 -21.19 2.48
N ALA A 61 6.08 -20.21 3.39
CA ALA A 61 6.03 -20.46 4.83
C ALA A 61 4.60 -20.54 5.40
N LEU A 62 3.65 -19.79 4.83
CA LEU A 62 2.32 -19.58 5.41
C LEU A 62 1.19 -20.19 4.59
N LYS A 63 1.48 -20.83 3.47
CA LYS A 63 0.52 -21.33 2.47
C LYS A 63 -0.57 -22.21 3.08
N ASN A 64 -1.80 -21.83 2.78
CA ASN A 64 -3.00 -22.64 3.03
C ASN A 64 -4.04 -22.31 1.93
N PRO A 65 -5.13 -23.10 1.79
CA PRO A 65 -6.11 -22.91 0.72
C PRO A 65 -6.79 -21.53 0.71
N VAL A 66 -6.94 -20.89 1.87
CA VAL A 66 -7.57 -19.57 1.98
C VAL A 66 -6.58 -18.49 1.55
N LEU A 67 -5.40 -18.45 2.16
CA LEU A 67 -4.36 -17.46 1.86
C LEU A 67 -3.91 -17.50 0.39
N SER A 68 -3.89 -18.70 -0.22
CA SER A 68 -3.44 -18.86 -1.61
C SER A 68 -4.37 -18.21 -2.64
N ARG A 69 -5.55 -17.74 -2.27
CA ARG A 69 -6.45 -17.00 -3.16
C ARG A 69 -5.97 -15.58 -3.43
N LEU A 70 -5.22 -14.99 -2.49
CA LEU A 70 -4.69 -13.63 -2.58
C LEU A 70 -5.76 -12.57 -2.86
N ASP A 71 -6.95 -12.77 -2.34
CA ASP A 71 -8.03 -11.76 -2.32
C ASP A 71 -7.72 -10.72 -1.23
N ASP A 72 -8.37 -9.55 -1.27
CA ASP A 72 -8.20 -8.47 -0.27
C ASP A 72 -8.62 -8.91 1.14
N GLN A 73 -9.50 -9.90 1.23
CA GLN A 73 -9.98 -10.50 2.47
C GLN A 73 -9.94 -12.03 2.42
N ALA A 74 -9.84 -12.64 3.57
CA ALA A 74 -10.02 -14.09 3.73
C ALA A 74 -11.50 -14.40 4.02
N ILE A 75 -12.11 -15.35 3.29
CA ILE A 75 -13.45 -15.84 3.59
C ILE A 75 -13.36 -17.24 4.19
N VAL A 76 -13.87 -17.39 5.41
CA VAL A 76 -13.89 -18.66 6.15
C VAL A 76 -15.33 -19.06 6.50
N ASN A 77 -15.59 -20.37 6.55
CA ASN A 77 -16.89 -20.87 6.98
C ASN A 77 -16.82 -21.30 8.45
N VAL A 78 -17.67 -20.74 9.27
CA VAL A 78 -17.78 -21.07 10.69
C VAL A 78 -19.25 -21.40 10.99
N ASN A 79 -19.55 -22.63 11.32
CA ASN A 79 -20.91 -23.09 11.64
C ASN A 79 -21.95 -22.71 10.56
N GLY A 80 -21.59 -22.83 9.30
CA GLY A 80 -22.47 -22.50 8.17
C GLY A 80 -22.53 -21.02 7.79
N GLN A 81 -21.93 -20.15 8.58
CA GLN A 81 -21.80 -18.72 8.25
C GLN A 81 -20.47 -18.43 7.56
N ARG A 82 -20.51 -17.60 6.52
CA ARG A 82 -19.33 -17.15 5.79
C ARG A 82 -18.84 -15.83 6.39
N LEU A 83 -17.70 -15.86 7.05
CA LEU A 83 -17.08 -14.69 7.64
C LEU A 83 -15.93 -14.19 6.75
N ALA A 84 -15.90 -12.89 6.51
CA ALA A 84 -14.77 -12.20 5.91
C ALA A 84 -13.88 -11.61 6.99
N ILE A 85 -12.57 -11.79 6.85
CA ILE A 85 -11.54 -11.26 7.77
C ILE A 85 -10.47 -10.62 6.90
N THR A 86 -10.10 -9.39 7.22
CA THR A 86 -8.96 -8.70 6.62
C THR A 86 -8.12 -8.01 7.68
N THR A 87 -6.87 -7.71 7.38
CA THR A 87 -6.01 -6.87 8.22
C THR A 87 -5.18 -5.96 7.34
N ASP A 88 -5.04 -4.70 7.76
CA ASP A 88 -4.33 -3.69 7.02
C ASP A 88 -3.48 -2.82 7.95
N SER A 89 -2.37 -2.31 7.44
CA SER A 89 -1.44 -1.45 8.18
C SER A 89 -1.29 -0.12 7.48
N PHE A 90 -1.54 0.95 8.21
CA PHE A 90 -1.59 2.31 7.69
C PHE A 90 -0.35 3.10 8.10
N VAL A 91 0.35 3.57 7.07
CA VAL A 91 1.52 4.44 7.16
C VAL A 91 1.31 5.55 6.14
N VAL A 92 1.10 6.78 6.58
CA VAL A 92 0.89 7.92 5.70
C VAL A 92 1.59 9.17 6.26
N LYS A 93 2.21 9.93 5.38
CA LYS A 93 2.85 11.20 5.72
C LYS A 93 2.55 12.23 4.62
N PRO A 94 1.93 13.38 4.97
CA PRO A 94 1.55 13.80 6.32
C PRO A 94 0.39 12.99 6.90
N LEU A 95 0.25 13.00 8.24
CA LEU A 95 -0.82 12.27 8.96
C LEU A 95 -2.22 12.86 8.72
N PHE A 96 -2.29 14.15 8.42
CA PHE A 96 -3.48 14.90 8.07
C PHE A 96 -3.33 15.45 6.66
N PHE A 97 -4.32 15.24 5.83
CA PHE A 97 -4.28 15.60 4.40
C PHE A 97 -5.68 16.03 3.92
N PRO A 98 -5.80 16.67 2.74
CA PRO A 98 -7.10 17.01 2.19
C PRO A 98 -8.00 15.78 2.04
N GLY A 99 -9.19 15.87 2.64
CA GLY A 99 -10.18 14.79 2.60
C GLY A 99 -10.08 13.77 3.72
N GLY A 100 -9.04 13.80 4.58
CA GLY A 100 -8.94 12.85 5.68
C GLY A 100 -7.68 12.94 6.53
N ASP A 101 -7.46 11.88 7.28
CA ASP A 101 -6.27 11.64 8.09
C ASP A 101 -6.04 10.13 8.22
N ILE A 102 -4.92 9.75 8.84
CA ILE A 102 -4.57 8.34 9.04
C ILE A 102 -5.66 7.56 9.81
N GLY A 103 -6.43 8.21 10.70
CA GLY A 103 -7.50 7.57 11.48
C GLY A 103 -8.70 7.20 10.59
N SER A 104 -9.21 8.15 9.79
CA SER A 104 -10.29 7.89 8.84
C SER A 104 -9.86 6.90 7.76
N LEU A 105 -8.62 7.02 7.26
CA LEU A 105 -8.05 6.10 6.28
C LEU A 105 -8.03 4.66 6.80
N ALA A 106 -7.62 4.45 8.06
CA ALA A 106 -7.53 3.12 8.67
C ALA A 106 -8.89 2.41 8.75
N VAL A 107 -9.96 3.15 9.00
CA VAL A 107 -11.32 2.56 9.00
C VAL A 107 -11.78 2.26 7.58
N HIS A 108 -11.69 3.25 6.68
CA HIS A 108 -12.22 3.09 5.33
C HIS A 108 -11.48 2.03 4.52
N GLY A 109 -10.16 1.94 4.64
CA GLY A 109 -9.37 0.91 3.96
C GLY A 109 -9.83 -0.49 4.32
N THR A 110 -9.89 -0.79 5.61
CA THR A 110 -10.30 -2.12 6.10
C THR A 110 -11.76 -2.45 5.79
N VAL A 111 -12.64 -1.45 5.87
CA VAL A 111 -14.06 -1.63 5.47
C VAL A 111 -14.18 -1.91 3.98
N ASN A 112 -13.39 -1.25 3.15
CA ASN A 112 -13.37 -1.51 1.70
C ASN A 112 -12.93 -2.93 1.37
N ASP A 113 -11.89 -3.46 2.03
CA ASP A 113 -11.45 -4.83 1.83
C ASP A 113 -12.57 -5.84 2.13
N LEU A 114 -13.28 -5.65 3.24
CA LEU A 114 -14.44 -6.50 3.56
C LEU A 114 -15.53 -6.40 2.48
N ALA A 115 -15.79 -5.20 1.98
CA ALA A 115 -16.78 -4.96 0.94
C ALA A 115 -16.40 -5.63 -0.40
N MET A 116 -15.10 -5.71 -0.72
CA MET A 116 -14.62 -6.43 -1.93
C MET A 116 -14.97 -7.92 -1.90
N GLY A 117 -15.12 -8.53 -0.72
CA GLY A 117 -15.62 -9.90 -0.55
C GLY A 117 -17.13 -10.02 -0.50
N GLY A 118 -17.89 -8.93 -0.69
CA GLY A 118 -19.35 -8.90 -0.56
C GLY A 118 -19.80 -9.08 0.90
N ALA A 119 -18.97 -8.70 1.85
CA ALA A 119 -19.30 -8.78 3.27
C ALA A 119 -19.87 -7.47 3.78
N THR A 120 -20.83 -7.56 4.69
CA THR A 120 -21.25 -6.45 5.56
C THR A 120 -20.26 -6.34 6.71
N PRO A 121 -19.51 -5.25 6.83
CA PRO A 121 -18.59 -5.04 7.94
C PRO A 121 -19.35 -4.98 9.28
N LEU A 122 -18.81 -5.61 10.32
CA LEU A 122 -19.42 -5.66 11.64
C LEU A 122 -18.52 -5.05 12.71
N PHE A 123 -17.28 -5.53 12.78
CA PHE A 123 -16.35 -5.21 13.85
C PHE A 123 -14.96 -4.90 13.32
N LEU A 124 -14.27 -4.02 14.04
CA LEU A 124 -12.85 -3.74 13.86
C LEU A 124 -12.09 -3.95 15.18
N SER A 125 -10.86 -4.45 15.07
CA SER A 125 -9.82 -4.18 16.06
C SER A 125 -8.92 -3.06 15.55
N VAL A 126 -8.31 -2.29 16.46
CA VAL A 126 -7.39 -1.20 16.12
C VAL A 126 -6.16 -1.25 17.02
N ALA A 127 -4.99 -1.37 16.43
CA ALA A 127 -3.73 -1.29 17.15
C ALA A 127 -2.92 -0.07 16.74
N PHE A 128 -2.26 0.56 17.70
CA PHE A 128 -1.40 1.71 17.50
C PHE A 128 0.05 1.36 17.83
N ILE A 129 0.97 1.76 16.97
CA ILE A 129 2.40 1.85 17.30
C ILE A 129 2.75 3.33 17.27
N ILE A 130 3.11 3.90 18.43
CA ILE A 130 3.29 5.33 18.62
C ILE A 130 4.74 5.60 18.99
N GLU A 131 5.35 6.58 18.35
CA GLU A 131 6.69 7.01 18.69
C GLU A 131 6.70 7.90 19.93
N GLU A 132 7.66 7.70 20.83
CA GLU A 132 7.87 8.55 22.01
C GLU A 132 8.02 10.04 21.61
N GLY A 133 7.26 10.91 22.24
CA GLY A 133 7.23 12.33 21.91
C GLY A 133 6.17 12.72 20.89
N PHE A 134 5.38 11.77 20.39
CA PHE A 134 4.22 12.09 19.56
C PHE A 134 3.20 12.96 20.30
N SER A 135 2.61 13.95 19.62
CA SER A 135 1.67 14.89 20.22
C SER A 135 0.39 14.23 20.69
N MET A 136 0.04 14.38 21.97
CA MET A 136 -1.24 13.91 22.50
C MET A 136 -2.45 14.60 21.86
N GLU A 137 -2.31 15.85 21.40
CA GLU A 137 -3.35 16.57 20.67
C GLU A 137 -3.59 15.91 19.30
N SER A 138 -2.51 15.64 18.57
CA SER A 138 -2.59 14.93 17.29
C SER A 138 -3.19 13.54 17.45
N LEU A 139 -2.81 12.80 18.50
CA LEU A 139 -3.37 11.49 18.79
C LEU A 139 -4.88 11.57 19.04
N ARG A 140 -5.34 12.51 19.89
CA ARG A 140 -6.79 12.70 20.13
C ARG A 140 -7.54 12.99 18.84
N ARG A 141 -7.01 13.89 18.00
CA ARG A 141 -7.60 14.23 16.71
C ARG A 141 -7.73 13.02 15.79
N ILE A 142 -6.70 12.17 15.74
CA ILE A 142 -6.70 10.92 14.94
C ILE A 142 -7.76 9.94 15.48
N VAL A 143 -7.80 9.73 16.80
CA VAL A 143 -8.75 8.80 17.42
C VAL A 143 -10.19 9.27 17.25
N ASP A 144 -10.45 10.58 17.38
CA ASP A 144 -11.77 11.18 17.14
C ASP A 144 -12.22 11.00 15.68
N SER A 145 -11.31 11.18 14.72
CA SER A 145 -11.57 10.96 13.30
C SER A 145 -11.87 9.49 13.00
N LEU A 146 -11.08 8.60 13.55
CA LEU A 146 -11.26 7.15 13.45
C LEU A 146 -12.63 6.72 14.01
N GLY A 147 -13.02 7.24 15.18
CA GLY A 147 -14.32 6.97 15.78
C GLY A 147 -15.50 7.45 14.93
N ARG A 148 -15.40 8.66 14.36
CA ARG A 148 -16.42 9.18 13.42
C ARG A 148 -16.53 8.35 12.16
N ALA A 149 -15.39 7.93 11.59
CA ALA A 149 -15.38 7.07 10.41
C ALA A 149 -16.02 5.70 10.69
N ALA A 150 -15.71 5.09 11.83
CA ALA A 150 -16.32 3.82 12.25
C ALA A 150 -17.84 3.95 12.41
N GLN A 151 -18.31 5.03 13.03
CA GLN A 151 -19.74 5.33 13.16
C GLN A 151 -20.42 5.51 11.79
N ALA A 152 -19.78 6.25 10.89
CA ALA A 152 -20.30 6.48 9.54
C ALA A 152 -20.41 5.19 8.72
N CYS A 153 -19.45 4.27 8.88
CA CYS A 153 -19.48 2.94 8.25
C CYS A 153 -20.38 1.92 8.96
N GLY A 154 -20.97 2.26 10.12
CA GLY A 154 -21.80 1.34 10.88
C GLY A 154 -21.03 0.19 11.53
N VAL A 155 -19.72 0.33 11.74
CA VAL A 155 -18.87 -0.69 12.37
C VAL A 155 -18.51 -0.32 13.82
N GLN A 156 -18.31 -1.34 14.64
CA GLN A 156 -17.90 -1.15 16.03
C GLN A 156 -16.43 -1.54 16.20
N ILE A 157 -15.67 -0.67 16.88
CA ILE A 157 -14.32 -0.99 17.34
C ILE A 157 -14.45 -1.71 18.67
N ILE A 158 -14.11 -2.99 18.72
CA ILE A 158 -14.38 -3.86 19.88
C ILE A 158 -13.14 -4.24 20.68
N THR A 159 -11.95 -4.05 20.14
CA THR A 159 -10.68 -4.36 20.82
C THR A 159 -9.54 -3.61 20.16
N GLY A 160 -8.38 -3.60 20.80
CA GLY A 160 -7.17 -2.99 20.25
C GLY A 160 -5.93 -3.27 21.09
N ASP A 161 -4.81 -2.72 20.64
CA ASP A 161 -3.53 -2.75 21.35
C ASP A 161 -2.81 -1.40 21.18
N THR A 162 -1.86 -1.11 22.05
CA THR A 162 -1.01 0.08 21.93
C THR A 162 0.42 -0.27 22.31
N LYS A 163 1.35 0.07 21.43
CA LYS A 163 2.80 0.01 21.70
C LYS A 163 3.39 1.39 21.54
N VAL A 164 4.35 1.72 22.40
CA VAL A 164 5.18 2.91 22.26
C VAL A 164 6.59 2.43 21.93
N VAL A 165 7.19 3.03 20.90
CA VAL A 165 8.56 2.78 20.47
C VAL A 165 9.43 3.98 20.77
N ASP A 166 10.74 3.77 20.88
CA ASP A 166 11.72 4.82 21.18
C ASP A 166 11.69 5.91 20.08
N ARG A 167 12.04 7.12 20.47
CA ARG A 167 12.17 8.24 19.53
C ARG A 167 13.17 7.92 18.42
N GLY A 168 12.78 8.17 17.18
CA GLY A 168 13.55 7.86 15.98
C GLY A 168 13.37 6.42 15.47
N SER A 169 12.51 5.61 16.13
CA SER A 169 12.20 4.25 15.72
C SER A 169 10.88 4.11 14.94
N GLY A 170 10.24 5.24 14.62
CA GLY A 170 8.99 5.28 13.88
C GLY A 170 8.79 6.60 13.14
N ASP A 171 7.65 6.76 12.48
CA ASP A 171 7.21 7.97 11.77
C ASP A 171 6.03 8.64 12.51
N GLY A 172 6.13 8.74 13.83
CA GLY A 172 5.12 9.32 14.71
C GLY A 172 4.05 8.31 15.12
N VAL A 173 3.20 7.85 14.21
CA VAL A 173 2.17 6.84 14.52
C VAL A 173 1.92 5.93 13.32
N PHE A 174 1.80 4.64 13.59
CA PHE A 174 1.29 3.62 12.68
C PHE A 174 0.01 3.04 13.25
N ILE A 175 -0.95 2.73 12.38
CA ILE A 175 -2.22 2.11 12.76
C ILE A 175 -2.34 0.78 12.01
N ASN A 176 -2.67 -0.28 12.76
CA ASN A 176 -3.08 -1.55 12.17
C ASN A 176 -4.54 -1.82 12.55
N THR A 177 -5.33 -2.25 11.60
CA THR A 177 -6.72 -2.64 11.80
C THR A 177 -6.93 -4.07 11.34
N THR A 178 -7.84 -4.78 12.02
CA THR A 178 -8.37 -6.04 11.53
C THR A 178 -9.89 -5.91 11.47
N GLY A 179 -10.46 -6.25 10.33
CA GLY A 179 -11.89 -6.21 10.08
C GLY A 179 -12.52 -7.59 10.09
N LEU A 180 -13.72 -7.67 10.65
CA LEU A 180 -14.60 -8.85 10.58
C LEU A 180 -15.94 -8.44 9.97
N GLY A 181 -16.37 -9.18 8.96
CA GLY A 181 -17.66 -8.99 8.29
C GLY A 181 -18.40 -10.29 8.04
N LEU A 182 -19.69 -10.19 7.79
CA LEU A 182 -20.54 -11.32 7.40
C LEU A 182 -20.80 -11.24 5.88
N VAL A 183 -20.41 -12.28 5.15
CA VAL A 183 -20.62 -12.35 3.71
C VAL A 183 -22.10 -12.60 3.42
N THR A 184 -22.67 -11.77 2.55
CA THR A 184 -24.06 -11.89 2.13
C THR A 184 -24.31 -13.26 1.48
N GLU A 185 -25.44 -13.88 1.80
CA GLU A 185 -25.82 -15.18 1.22
C GLU A 185 -25.94 -15.08 -0.30
N GLY A 186 -25.41 -16.08 -1.00
CA GLY A 186 -25.42 -16.10 -2.47
C GLY A 186 -24.39 -15.21 -3.16
N VAL A 187 -23.64 -14.39 -2.42
CA VAL A 187 -22.59 -13.51 -2.97
C VAL A 187 -21.24 -14.23 -2.97
N TYR A 188 -20.61 -14.32 -4.14
CA TYR A 188 -19.28 -14.92 -4.34
C TYR A 188 -18.45 -13.96 -5.19
N LEU A 189 -17.61 -13.17 -4.54
CA LEU A 189 -16.72 -12.20 -5.19
C LEU A 189 -15.26 -12.58 -4.93
N SER A 190 -14.47 -12.56 -6.00
CA SER A 190 -13.03 -12.79 -5.96
C SER A 190 -12.42 -12.26 -7.25
N ALA A 191 -11.23 -11.69 -7.19
CA ALA A 191 -10.46 -11.31 -8.38
C ALA A 191 -10.19 -12.50 -9.32
N GLY A 192 -10.07 -13.71 -8.75
CA GLY A 192 -9.86 -14.95 -9.51
C GLY A 192 -11.06 -15.41 -10.35
N GLU A 193 -12.25 -14.84 -10.15
CA GLU A 193 -13.45 -15.15 -10.94
C GLU A 193 -13.59 -14.31 -12.22
N ALA A 194 -12.75 -13.27 -12.38
CA ALA A 194 -12.79 -12.41 -13.56
C ALA A 194 -12.44 -13.21 -14.84
N ARG A 195 -13.20 -12.97 -15.91
CA ARG A 195 -13.11 -13.72 -17.19
C ARG A 195 -12.92 -12.78 -18.37
N PRO A 196 -12.26 -13.23 -19.45
CA PRO A 196 -12.24 -12.50 -20.71
C PRO A 196 -13.67 -12.22 -21.21
N GLY A 197 -13.95 -10.94 -21.48
CA GLY A 197 -15.28 -10.48 -21.90
C GLY A 197 -16.08 -9.80 -20.79
N ASP A 198 -15.64 -9.83 -19.54
CA ASP A 198 -16.25 -9.07 -18.45
C ASP A 198 -16.03 -7.56 -18.66
N ALA A 199 -17.03 -6.77 -18.27
CA ALA A 199 -16.94 -5.32 -18.33
C ALA A 199 -16.18 -4.79 -17.11
N VAL A 200 -15.17 -3.93 -17.37
CA VAL A 200 -14.46 -3.20 -16.34
C VAL A 200 -15.18 -1.88 -16.08
N ILE A 201 -15.70 -1.70 -14.88
CA ILE A 201 -16.44 -0.50 -14.48
C ILE A 201 -15.64 0.25 -13.40
N LEU A 202 -15.47 1.57 -13.59
CA LEU A 202 -14.88 2.46 -12.60
C LEU A 202 -15.97 3.35 -12.02
N SER A 203 -16.05 3.43 -10.69
CA SER A 203 -16.99 4.33 -9.99
C SER A 203 -16.48 5.78 -9.91
N GLY A 204 -15.19 6.00 -10.15
CA GLY A 204 -14.53 7.32 -10.08
C GLY A 204 -13.09 7.27 -10.57
N SER A 205 -12.36 8.37 -10.40
CA SER A 205 -10.95 8.47 -10.79
C SER A 205 -10.07 7.55 -9.93
N ILE A 206 -9.02 6.96 -10.54
CA ILE A 206 -8.02 6.15 -9.84
C ILE A 206 -6.85 7.03 -9.42
N GLY A 207 -6.31 6.79 -8.20
CA GLY A 207 -5.09 7.43 -7.72
C GLY A 207 -5.28 8.76 -6.99
N GLU A 208 -6.51 9.18 -6.70
CA GLU A 208 -6.79 10.43 -5.97
C GLU A 208 -6.13 10.48 -4.60
N HIS A 209 -6.09 9.37 -3.86
CA HIS A 209 -5.37 9.28 -2.58
C HIS A 209 -3.88 9.61 -2.74
N GLY A 210 -3.20 9.00 -3.72
CA GLY A 210 -1.78 9.27 -3.99
C GLY A 210 -1.53 10.73 -4.35
N ILE A 211 -2.39 11.34 -5.16
CA ILE A 211 -2.30 12.76 -5.54
C ILE A 211 -2.55 13.67 -4.35
N ALA A 212 -3.55 13.39 -3.51
CA ALA A 212 -3.83 14.18 -2.30
C ALA A 212 -2.64 14.21 -1.35
N ILE A 213 -1.98 13.06 -1.13
CA ILE A 213 -0.78 12.97 -0.29
C ILE A 213 0.42 13.70 -0.93
N LEU A 214 0.61 13.57 -2.24
CA LEU A 214 1.72 14.24 -2.94
C LEU A 214 1.56 15.76 -2.97
N ALA A 215 0.33 16.28 -3.01
CA ALA A 215 0.06 17.72 -3.01
C ALA A 215 0.40 18.40 -1.66
N GLU A 216 0.48 17.63 -0.57
CA GLU A 216 0.81 18.12 0.78
C GLU A 216 2.29 17.92 1.15
N ARG A 217 3.11 17.32 0.28
CA ARG A 217 4.56 17.15 0.46
C ARG A 217 5.37 18.25 -0.21
#